data_62f847490e4348d152dbc072a522a81c
#
_entry.id   62f847490e4348d152dbc072a522a81c
#
_cell.length_a   1.000
_cell.length_b   1.000
_cell.length_c   1.000
_cell.angle_alpha   90.00
_cell.angle_beta   90.00
_cell.angle_gamma   90.00
#
_symmetry.space_group_name_H-M   'P 1'
#
loop_
_entity.id
_entity.type
_entity.pdbx_description
1 polymer ?
#
loop_
_entity_poly.entity_id
_entity_poly.type
_entity_poly.pdbx_seq_one_letter_code
_entity_poly.pdbx_strand_id
1 'polypeptide(L)'
;MVMHSINRENEVFLRSDVTRAGRTVTVSGLRQAGSGDRDSVIPDAFETVILVDTDDNEIGYSGKLPAHRDGKLHRAFSILITNSKGEMLLQRRAGRKYHFASLWSNTCCGHPRPGESTVTAAQRRLAEELGFSVTLEAVDSLIYRAEDLTSGLIENEFLHVLHGYFDGEPSPNPDEIGAYRWMRPGNIQRTLTRRPDWFTPWFFELADMHYAGFALPGAD
;
A
#
# COMPACT_ATOMS: atom_id res chain seq x y z
N MET A 1 14.35 17.12 38.41
CA MET A 1 13.79 15.83 37.94
C MET A 1 12.34 16.12 37.53
N VAL A 2 12.12 16.50 36.28
CA VAL A 2 10.80 16.88 35.76
C VAL A 2 10.31 15.67 34.96
N MET A 3 9.33 14.95 35.51
CA MET A 3 8.62 13.89 34.80
C MET A 3 7.74 14.55 33.75
N HIS A 4 8.07 14.39 32.48
CA HIS A 4 7.12 14.65 31.39
C HIS A 4 6.15 13.49 31.32
N SER A 5 4.92 13.76 31.69
CA SER A 5 3.78 12.86 31.49
C SER A 5 3.56 12.70 29.99
N ILE A 6 3.85 11.52 29.46
CA ILE A 6 3.54 11.17 28.07
C ILE A 6 2.03 10.93 28.03
N ASN A 7 1.32 11.77 27.30
CA ASN A 7 -0.11 11.64 27.07
C ASN A 7 -0.33 10.46 26.08
N ARG A 8 -0.79 9.31 26.61
CA ARG A 8 -0.95 8.04 25.85
C ARG A 8 -2.27 7.93 25.08
N GLU A 9 -3.07 8.98 25.03
CA GLU A 9 -4.45 8.87 24.50
C GLU A 9 -4.58 8.86 22.97
N ASN A 10 -3.48 9.04 22.21
CA ASN A 10 -3.49 9.09 20.74
C ASN A 10 -2.51 8.13 20.05
N GLU A 11 -2.01 7.11 20.73
CA GLU A 11 -1.11 6.12 20.13
C GLU A 11 -1.89 4.89 19.68
N VAL A 12 -1.87 4.61 18.37
CA VAL A 12 -2.48 3.43 17.77
C VAL A 12 -1.38 2.42 17.43
N PHE A 13 -1.52 1.21 17.92
CA PHE A 13 -0.59 0.13 17.66
C PHE A 13 -0.94 -0.50 16.30
N LEU A 14 0.01 -0.52 15.37
CA LEU A 14 -0.11 -1.27 14.11
C LEU A 14 0.55 -2.63 14.28
N ARG A 15 -0.18 -3.68 13.94
CA ARG A 15 0.36 -5.03 13.83
C ARG A 15 0.14 -5.52 12.41
N SER A 16 1.19 -5.96 11.75
CA SER A 16 1.11 -6.63 10.46
C SER A 16 1.87 -7.95 10.50
N ASP A 17 1.31 -8.96 9.90
CA ASP A 17 1.94 -10.26 9.69
C ASP A 17 2.14 -10.43 8.19
N VAL A 18 3.36 -10.77 7.79
CA VAL A 18 3.73 -10.95 6.38
C VAL A 18 4.28 -12.34 6.19
N THR A 19 3.76 -13.04 5.21
CA THR A 19 4.23 -14.37 4.82
C THR A 19 4.80 -14.34 3.42
N ARG A 20 6.08 -14.62 3.29
CA ARG A 20 6.79 -14.74 2.02
C ARG A 20 7.58 -16.03 2.00
N ALA A 21 7.45 -16.83 0.94
CA ALA A 21 8.14 -18.11 0.81
C ALA A 21 8.02 -19.00 2.07
N GLY A 22 6.85 -19.03 2.71
CA GLY A 22 6.58 -19.82 3.92
C GLY A 22 7.15 -19.25 5.23
N ARG A 23 7.70 -18.04 5.23
CA ARG A 23 8.16 -17.33 6.44
C ARG A 23 7.20 -16.20 6.79
N THR A 24 6.72 -16.18 8.03
CA THR A 24 5.89 -15.09 8.55
C THR A 24 6.75 -14.18 9.41
N VAL A 25 6.68 -12.87 9.14
CA VAL A 25 7.30 -11.81 9.95
C VAL A 25 6.19 -10.92 10.49
N THR A 26 6.24 -10.64 11.79
CA THR A 26 5.31 -9.71 12.44
C THR A 26 6.00 -8.36 12.62
N VAL A 27 5.42 -7.30 12.05
CA VAL A 27 5.88 -5.92 12.24
C VAL A 27 4.89 -5.21 13.15
N SER A 28 5.39 -4.52 14.18
CA SER A 28 4.58 -3.76 15.12
C SER A 28 5.10 -2.32 15.23
N GLY A 29 4.22 -1.35 15.14
CA GLY A 29 4.55 0.07 15.24
C GLY A 29 3.46 0.88 15.95
N LEU A 30 3.83 2.07 16.45
CA LEU A 30 2.93 3.02 17.08
C LEU A 30 2.54 4.13 16.10
N ARG A 31 1.26 4.49 16.05
CA ARG A 31 0.71 5.56 15.21
C ARG A 31 -0.05 6.56 16.08
N GLN A 32 0.05 7.88 15.74
CA GLN A 32 -0.86 8.88 16.29
C GLN A 32 -2.18 8.87 15.49
N ALA A 33 -3.32 8.80 16.19
CA ALA A 33 -4.65 8.88 15.58
C ALA A 33 -4.91 10.29 15.05
N GLY A 34 -5.15 10.42 13.74
CA GLY A 34 -5.65 11.65 13.12
C GLY A 34 -7.18 11.71 13.23
N SER A 35 -7.74 12.86 13.62
CA SER A 35 -9.17 13.11 13.63
C SER A 35 -9.67 13.29 12.18
N GLY A 36 -10.23 12.28 11.57
CA GLY A 36 -10.88 12.33 10.26
C GLY A 36 -12.40 12.39 10.38
N ASP A 37 -13.01 13.30 9.64
CA ASP A 37 -14.45 13.49 9.51
C ASP A 37 -15.09 12.25 8.83
N ARG A 38 -16.24 11.76 9.34
CA ARG A 38 -16.77 10.40 9.04
C ARG A 38 -17.90 10.33 8.00
N ASP A 39 -18.22 11.40 7.29
CA ASP A 39 -19.48 11.47 6.53
C ASP A 39 -19.38 11.50 5.01
N SER A 40 -18.33 10.95 4.37
CA SER A 40 -18.29 10.82 2.91
C SER A 40 -18.53 9.38 2.47
N VAL A 41 -19.64 9.13 1.76
CA VAL A 41 -19.92 7.88 1.05
C VAL A 41 -18.83 7.69 -0.02
N ILE A 42 -18.00 6.68 0.13
CA ILE A 42 -16.83 6.43 -0.72
C ILE A 42 -17.21 5.44 -1.82
N PRO A 43 -17.10 5.82 -3.11
CA PRO A 43 -17.39 4.91 -4.24
C PRO A 43 -16.59 3.60 -4.19
N ASP A 44 -15.38 3.65 -3.66
CA ASP A 44 -14.43 2.54 -3.49
C ASP A 44 -14.98 1.41 -2.57
N ALA A 45 -15.90 1.72 -1.66
CA ALA A 45 -16.51 0.73 -0.75
C ALA A 45 -17.46 -0.26 -1.45
N PHE A 46 -17.92 0.05 -2.66
CA PHE A 46 -18.82 -0.81 -3.43
C PHE A 46 -18.11 -1.73 -4.43
N GLU A 47 -16.78 -1.64 -4.53
CA GLU A 47 -16.00 -2.54 -5.40
C GLU A 47 -16.11 -4.00 -4.92
N THR A 48 -16.04 -4.92 -5.89
CA THR A 48 -15.96 -6.35 -5.65
C THR A 48 -14.51 -6.80 -5.76
N VAL A 49 -14.02 -7.56 -4.78
CA VAL A 49 -12.69 -8.17 -4.76
C VAL A 49 -12.76 -9.68 -5.00
N ILE A 50 -11.70 -10.25 -5.56
CA ILE A 50 -11.54 -11.67 -5.82
C ILE A 50 -10.98 -12.33 -4.56
N LEU A 51 -11.75 -13.25 -3.96
CA LEU A 51 -11.27 -14.06 -2.85
C LEU A 51 -10.39 -15.18 -3.38
N VAL A 52 -9.26 -15.41 -2.70
CA VAL A 52 -8.28 -16.42 -3.10
C VAL A 52 -7.85 -17.29 -1.94
N ASP A 53 -7.28 -18.45 -2.25
CA ASP A 53 -6.52 -19.26 -1.29
C ASP A 53 -5.04 -18.79 -1.22
N THR A 54 -4.22 -19.52 -0.45
CA THR A 54 -2.80 -19.19 -0.26
C THR A 54 -1.94 -19.44 -1.49
N ASP A 55 -2.46 -20.10 -2.51
CA ASP A 55 -1.82 -20.39 -3.79
C ASP A 55 -2.35 -19.49 -4.92
N ASP A 56 -3.10 -18.41 -4.56
CA ASP A 56 -3.75 -17.45 -5.47
C ASP A 56 -4.85 -18.07 -6.37
N ASN A 57 -5.37 -19.23 -6.03
CA ASN A 57 -6.53 -19.78 -6.74
C ASN A 57 -7.79 -19.01 -6.32
N GLU A 58 -8.59 -18.61 -7.32
CA GLU A 58 -9.87 -17.96 -7.07
C GLU A 58 -10.85 -18.93 -6.39
N ILE A 59 -11.39 -18.51 -5.24
CA ILE A 59 -12.37 -19.27 -4.45
C ILE A 59 -13.74 -18.57 -4.33
N GLY A 60 -13.88 -17.37 -4.89
CA GLY A 60 -15.14 -16.63 -4.89
C GLY A 60 -14.93 -15.10 -4.92
N TYR A 61 -15.97 -14.39 -4.54
CA TYR A 61 -16.00 -12.92 -4.57
C TYR A 61 -16.60 -12.37 -3.28
N SER A 62 -16.25 -11.13 -2.96
CA SER A 62 -16.84 -10.37 -1.85
C SER A 62 -16.88 -8.90 -2.20
N GLY A 63 -17.83 -8.15 -1.63
CA GLY A 63 -17.69 -6.71 -1.60
C GLY A 63 -16.39 -6.32 -0.86
N LYS A 64 -15.70 -5.29 -1.31
CA LYS A 64 -14.42 -4.83 -0.76
C LYS A 64 -14.52 -4.55 0.74
N LEU A 65 -15.48 -3.73 1.16
CA LEU A 65 -15.66 -3.41 2.57
C LEU A 65 -15.98 -4.63 3.46
N PRO A 66 -16.89 -5.57 3.07
CA PRO A 66 -17.05 -6.83 3.78
C PRO A 66 -15.77 -7.68 3.86
N ALA A 67 -14.98 -7.76 2.79
CA ALA A 67 -13.72 -8.51 2.79
C ALA A 67 -12.73 -7.95 3.82
N HIS A 68 -12.56 -6.62 3.85
CA HIS A 68 -11.68 -5.94 4.82
C HIS A 68 -12.22 -6.03 6.26
N ARG A 69 -13.53 -5.95 6.48
CA ARG A 69 -14.11 -6.09 7.81
C ARG A 69 -13.94 -7.51 8.37
N ASP A 70 -14.14 -8.51 7.53
CA ASP A 70 -14.05 -9.92 7.92
C ASP A 70 -12.61 -10.46 7.84
N GLY A 71 -11.66 -9.69 7.29
CA GLY A 71 -10.27 -10.09 7.09
C GLY A 71 -10.11 -11.27 6.12
N LYS A 72 -10.95 -11.34 5.07
CA LYS A 72 -10.88 -12.40 4.05
C LYS A 72 -9.66 -12.21 3.16
N LEU A 73 -8.93 -13.30 2.87
CA LEU A 73 -7.82 -13.27 1.92
C LEU A 73 -8.35 -12.96 0.52
N HIS A 74 -7.82 -11.92 -0.10
CA HIS A 74 -8.26 -11.47 -1.41
C HIS A 74 -7.08 -10.98 -2.26
N ARG A 75 -7.25 -11.02 -3.59
CA ARG A 75 -6.21 -10.64 -4.54
C ARG A 75 -6.07 -9.14 -4.63
N ALA A 76 -4.82 -8.67 -4.55
CA ALA A 76 -4.46 -7.27 -4.64
C ALA A 76 -3.18 -7.06 -5.45
N PHE A 77 -2.86 -5.81 -5.75
CA PHE A 77 -1.60 -5.44 -6.35
C PHE A 77 -1.02 -4.17 -5.73
N SER A 78 0.31 -4.10 -5.74
CA SER A 78 1.09 -2.90 -5.46
C SER A 78 1.98 -2.58 -6.65
N ILE A 79 2.02 -1.31 -7.04
CA ILE A 79 2.85 -0.80 -8.13
C ILE A 79 4.03 -0.02 -7.56
N LEU A 80 5.23 -0.32 -8.05
CA LEU A 80 6.45 0.41 -7.80
C LEU A 80 6.87 1.09 -9.10
N ILE A 81 6.86 2.41 -9.16
CA ILE A 81 7.36 3.17 -10.31
C ILE A 81 8.69 3.79 -9.97
N THR A 82 9.67 3.59 -10.85
CA THR A 82 10.98 4.22 -10.75
C THR A 82 11.24 5.14 -11.94
N ASN A 83 12.18 6.09 -11.79
CA ASN A 83 12.62 6.98 -12.85
C ASN A 83 14.09 6.75 -13.23
N SER A 84 14.57 7.45 -14.26
CA SER A 84 15.95 7.39 -14.75
C SER A 84 17.01 7.87 -13.73
N LYS A 85 16.59 8.55 -12.66
CA LYS A 85 17.46 8.97 -11.55
C LYS A 85 17.57 7.94 -10.44
N GLY A 86 16.93 6.77 -10.59
CA GLY A 86 16.86 5.73 -9.56
C GLY A 86 16.00 6.12 -8.37
N GLU A 87 15.01 6.99 -8.55
CA GLU A 87 14.07 7.40 -7.51
C GLU A 87 12.76 6.61 -7.66
N MET A 88 12.13 6.28 -6.55
CA MET A 88 10.80 5.67 -6.50
C MET A 88 9.74 6.74 -6.30
N LEU A 89 8.64 6.63 -7.03
CA LEU A 89 7.46 7.46 -6.85
C LEU A 89 6.64 6.96 -5.66
N LEU A 90 6.56 7.76 -4.63
CA LEU A 90 5.70 7.53 -3.46
C LEU A 90 4.46 8.41 -3.54
N GLN A 91 3.34 7.89 -3.03
CA GLN A 91 2.14 8.67 -2.82
C GLN A 91 1.83 8.83 -1.32
N ARG A 92 1.18 9.94 -0.95
CA ARG A 92 0.51 10.07 0.33
C ARG A 92 -0.99 9.94 0.09
N ARG A 93 -1.61 8.95 0.69
CA ARG A 93 -3.04 8.67 0.57
C ARG A 93 -3.87 9.91 0.94
N ALA A 94 -4.95 10.15 0.21
CA ALA A 94 -5.86 11.26 0.54
C ALA A 94 -6.42 11.13 1.96
N GLY A 95 -6.64 12.26 2.62
CA GLY A 95 -7.12 12.29 4.01
C GLY A 95 -8.52 11.70 4.21
N ARG A 96 -9.31 11.58 3.13
CA ARG A 96 -10.66 11.00 3.11
C ARG A 96 -10.71 9.48 2.89
N LYS A 97 -9.57 8.80 2.70
CA LYS A 97 -9.55 7.34 2.59
C LYS A 97 -10.04 6.71 3.91
N TYR A 98 -10.92 5.73 3.82
CA TYR A 98 -11.60 5.11 4.99
C TYR A 98 -10.67 4.28 5.88
N HIS A 99 -9.46 3.91 5.40
CA HIS A 99 -8.42 3.26 6.17
C HIS A 99 -7.03 3.73 5.75
N PHE A 100 -6.08 3.73 6.68
CA PHE A 100 -4.70 4.18 6.48
C PHE A 100 -4.60 5.56 5.79
N ALA A 101 -5.53 6.48 6.10
CA ALA A 101 -5.59 7.82 5.53
C ALA A 101 -4.34 8.64 5.87
N SER A 102 -3.93 9.51 4.95
CA SER A 102 -2.78 10.44 5.09
C SER A 102 -1.41 9.78 5.28
N LEU A 103 -1.29 8.46 5.11
CA LEU A 103 -0.01 7.77 5.15
C LEU A 103 0.67 7.76 3.78
N TRP A 104 2.01 7.74 3.82
CA TRP A 104 2.83 7.49 2.65
C TRP A 104 2.85 6.01 2.30
N SER A 105 2.89 5.72 1.01
CA SER A 105 2.92 4.37 0.46
C SER A 105 3.71 4.34 -0.85
N ASN A 106 3.82 3.14 -1.45
CA ASN A 106 4.28 2.96 -2.81
C ASN A 106 3.41 3.73 -3.82
N THR A 107 3.72 3.59 -5.11
CA THR A 107 3.12 4.43 -6.16
C THR A 107 1.60 4.29 -6.25
N CYS A 108 1.09 3.06 -6.29
CA CYS A 108 -0.35 2.79 -6.40
C CYS A 108 -0.66 1.39 -5.87
N CYS A 109 -1.84 1.20 -5.28
CA CYS A 109 -2.36 -0.09 -4.83
C CYS A 109 -3.81 -0.25 -5.26
N GLY A 110 -4.26 -1.49 -5.38
CA GLY A 110 -5.67 -1.76 -5.70
C GLY A 110 -5.97 -3.23 -5.88
N HIS A 111 -7.19 -3.49 -6.35
CA HIS A 111 -7.71 -4.83 -6.52
C HIS A 111 -8.16 -5.05 -7.96
N PRO A 112 -7.86 -6.22 -8.55
CA PRO A 112 -8.48 -6.65 -9.80
C PRO A 112 -9.97 -6.85 -9.59
N ARG A 113 -10.77 -6.47 -10.57
CA ARG A 113 -12.20 -6.80 -10.62
C ARG A 113 -12.39 -8.25 -11.07
N PRO A 114 -13.51 -8.89 -10.77
CA PRO A 114 -13.83 -10.21 -11.32
C PRO A 114 -13.63 -10.27 -12.84
N GLY A 115 -12.81 -11.22 -13.30
CA GLY A 115 -12.46 -11.38 -14.71
C GLY A 115 -11.39 -10.42 -15.26
N GLU A 116 -10.89 -9.49 -14.44
CA GLU A 116 -9.80 -8.57 -14.82
C GLU A 116 -8.45 -9.18 -14.46
N SER A 117 -7.46 -9.11 -15.37
CA SER A 117 -6.09 -9.51 -15.02
C SER A 117 -5.46 -8.49 -14.06
N THR A 118 -4.55 -8.97 -13.18
CA THR A 118 -3.86 -8.10 -12.22
C THR A 118 -3.11 -6.95 -12.90
N VAL A 119 -2.44 -7.22 -14.03
CA VAL A 119 -1.72 -6.18 -14.80
C VAL A 119 -2.68 -5.16 -15.40
N THR A 120 -3.81 -5.61 -15.96
CA THR A 120 -4.83 -4.69 -16.53
C THR A 120 -5.42 -3.80 -15.44
N ALA A 121 -5.77 -4.38 -14.30
CA ALA A 121 -6.27 -3.63 -13.14
C ALA A 121 -5.26 -2.60 -12.65
N ALA A 122 -3.98 -2.98 -12.56
CA ALA A 122 -2.90 -2.10 -12.14
C ALA A 122 -2.73 -0.91 -13.09
N GLN A 123 -2.72 -1.15 -14.42
CA GLN A 123 -2.63 -0.09 -15.41
C GLN A 123 -3.83 0.86 -15.35
N ARG A 124 -5.04 0.32 -15.18
CA ARG A 124 -6.26 1.12 -15.00
C ARG A 124 -6.14 2.02 -13.78
N ARG A 125 -5.79 1.47 -12.62
CA ARG A 125 -5.67 2.26 -11.38
C ARG A 125 -4.55 3.28 -11.44
N LEU A 126 -3.42 2.97 -12.06
CA LEU A 126 -2.32 3.91 -12.25
C LEU A 126 -2.78 5.14 -13.08
N ALA A 127 -3.55 4.90 -14.14
CA ALA A 127 -4.13 5.97 -14.94
C ALA A 127 -5.19 6.77 -14.17
N GLU A 128 -6.07 6.12 -13.40
CA GLU A 128 -7.12 6.75 -12.59
C GLU A 128 -6.56 7.60 -11.45
N GLU A 129 -5.51 7.11 -10.76
CA GLU A 129 -4.93 7.76 -9.57
C GLU A 129 -3.84 8.78 -9.90
N LEU A 130 -3.01 8.53 -10.91
CA LEU A 130 -1.80 9.30 -11.20
C LEU A 130 -1.76 9.91 -12.61
N GLY A 131 -2.76 9.60 -13.46
CA GLY A 131 -2.92 10.22 -14.76
C GLY A 131 -1.94 9.77 -15.83
N PHE A 132 -1.22 8.66 -15.63
CA PHE A 132 -0.33 8.06 -16.63
C PHE A 132 -0.45 6.56 -16.70
N SER A 133 0.05 5.97 -17.79
CA SER A 133 0.11 4.52 -17.99
C SER A 133 1.49 4.13 -18.51
N VAL A 134 2.00 3.01 -18.03
CA VAL A 134 3.29 2.43 -18.45
C VAL A 134 3.16 0.91 -18.56
N THR A 135 4.12 0.28 -19.22
CA THR A 135 4.26 -1.18 -19.14
C THR A 135 4.60 -1.56 -17.70
N LEU A 136 3.89 -2.55 -17.17
CA LEU A 136 4.11 -3.09 -15.84
C LEU A 136 4.53 -4.56 -15.95
N GLU A 137 5.56 -4.93 -15.19
CA GLU A 137 6.07 -6.29 -15.09
C GLU A 137 5.84 -6.82 -13.67
N ALA A 138 5.35 -8.06 -13.55
CA ALA A 138 5.22 -8.72 -12.27
C ALA A 138 6.63 -9.11 -11.77
N VAL A 139 6.95 -8.67 -10.55
CA VAL A 139 8.30 -8.84 -10.00
C VAL A 139 8.33 -9.72 -8.76
N ASP A 140 7.23 -9.78 -7.99
CA ASP A 140 7.11 -10.64 -6.82
C ASP A 140 5.63 -10.83 -6.41
N SER A 141 5.39 -11.69 -5.42
CA SER A 141 4.13 -11.82 -4.72
C SER A 141 4.34 -12.21 -3.26
N LEU A 142 3.44 -11.78 -2.39
CA LEU A 142 3.47 -12.11 -0.96
C LEU A 142 2.06 -12.10 -0.39
N ILE A 143 1.88 -12.77 0.73
CA ILE A 143 0.68 -12.62 1.55
C ILE A 143 1.03 -11.74 2.73
N TYR A 144 0.27 -10.66 2.94
CA TYR A 144 0.40 -9.85 4.14
C TYR A 144 -0.96 -9.64 4.80
N ARG A 145 -0.91 -9.41 6.11
CA ARG A 145 -2.08 -9.07 6.91
C ARG A 145 -1.76 -7.90 7.81
N ALA A 146 -2.56 -6.84 7.73
CA ALA A 146 -2.43 -5.66 8.58
C ALA A 146 -3.82 -5.21 9.07
N GLU A 147 -3.89 -4.73 10.30
CA GLU A 147 -5.11 -4.19 10.90
C GLU A 147 -4.96 -2.69 11.12
N ASP A 148 -5.91 -1.91 10.61
CA ASP A 148 -6.03 -0.49 10.97
C ASP A 148 -6.88 -0.38 12.24
N LEU A 149 -6.22 -0.25 13.39
CA LEU A 149 -6.88 -0.16 14.69
C LEU A 149 -7.79 1.07 14.83
N THR A 150 -7.69 2.05 13.92
CA THR A 150 -8.58 3.23 13.91
C THR A 150 -9.93 2.89 13.30
N SER A 151 -9.95 2.16 12.20
CA SER A 151 -11.16 1.78 11.47
C SER A 151 -11.65 0.36 11.83
N GLY A 152 -10.79 -0.49 12.39
CA GLY A 152 -11.03 -1.91 12.63
C GLY A 152 -11.02 -2.76 11.33
N LEU A 153 -10.55 -2.18 10.22
CA LEU A 153 -10.46 -2.87 8.94
C LEU A 153 -9.15 -3.63 8.81
N ILE A 154 -9.21 -4.76 8.12
CA ILE A 154 -8.11 -5.70 7.99
C ILE A 154 -7.76 -5.82 6.50
N GLU A 155 -6.53 -5.45 6.15
CA GLU A 155 -5.90 -5.87 4.91
C GLU A 155 -5.41 -7.31 5.08
N ASN A 156 -5.93 -8.22 4.28
CA ASN A 156 -5.44 -9.60 4.20
C ASN A 156 -5.38 -9.96 2.72
N GLU A 157 -4.21 -9.74 2.13
CA GLU A 157 -4.05 -9.71 0.69
C GLU A 157 -3.03 -10.73 0.20
N PHE A 158 -3.39 -11.45 -0.88
CA PHE A 158 -2.42 -12.01 -1.79
C PHE A 158 -1.99 -10.91 -2.74
N LEU A 159 -0.83 -10.31 -2.43
CA LEU A 159 -0.34 -9.10 -3.05
C LEU A 159 0.61 -9.41 -4.20
N HIS A 160 0.23 -9.05 -5.42
CA HIS A 160 1.14 -9.03 -6.58
C HIS A 160 1.91 -7.73 -6.60
N VAL A 161 3.22 -7.80 -6.73
CA VAL A 161 4.08 -6.61 -6.85
C VAL A 161 4.46 -6.41 -8.32
N LEU A 162 4.13 -5.24 -8.84
CA LEU A 162 4.37 -4.85 -10.21
C LEU A 162 5.35 -3.68 -10.25
N HIS A 163 6.27 -3.69 -11.20
CA HIS A 163 7.22 -2.61 -11.43
C HIS A 163 7.04 -2.00 -12.81
N GLY A 164 7.28 -0.69 -12.92
CA GLY A 164 7.28 0.06 -14.16
C GLY A 164 8.21 1.27 -14.10
N TYR A 165 8.37 1.90 -15.25
CA TYR A 165 9.30 3.02 -15.47
C TYR A 165 8.56 4.26 -15.94
N PHE A 166 8.84 5.43 -15.33
CA PHE A 166 8.22 6.69 -15.72
C PHE A 166 9.11 7.88 -15.38
N ASP A 167 9.43 8.72 -16.37
CA ASP A 167 10.22 9.94 -16.22
C ASP A 167 9.39 11.23 -16.30
N GLY A 168 8.08 11.10 -16.46
CA GLY A 168 7.18 12.23 -16.59
C GLY A 168 6.73 12.82 -15.23
N GLU A 169 5.82 13.77 -15.31
CA GLU A 169 5.18 14.41 -14.16
C GLU A 169 3.82 13.77 -13.92
N PRO A 170 3.56 13.18 -12.74
CA PRO A 170 2.25 12.64 -12.40
C PRO A 170 1.17 13.74 -12.34
N SER A 171 -0.06 13.37 -12.70
CA SER A 171 -1.26 14.20 -12.54
C SER A 171 -2.22 13.52 -11.55
N PRO A 172 -1.98 13.63 -10.23
CA PRO A 172 -2.72 12.87 -9.24
C PRO A 172 -4.18 13.30 -9.12
N ASN A 173 -5.07 12.32 -8.98
CA ASN A 173 -6.45 12.53 -8.59
C ASN A 173 -6.49 12.92 -7.09
N PRO A 174 -6.96 14.11 -6.71
CA PRO A 174 -6.96 14.57 -5.32
C PRO A 174 -7.90 13.76 -4.41
N ASP A 175 -8.83 13.00 -5.00
CA ASP A 175 -9.71 12.10 -4.27
C ASP A 175 -8.98 10.86 -3.74
N GLU A 176 -7.90 10.49 -4.40
CA GLU A 176 -7.09 9.32 -4.08
C GLU A 176 -5.77 9.70 -3.40
N ILE A 177 -5.12 10.76 -3.86
CA ILE A 177 -3.74 11.12 -3.52
C ILE A 177 -3.67 12.56 -3.01
N GLY A 178 -3.26 12.73 -1.77
CA GLY A 178 -3.06 14.05 -1.16
C GLY A 178 -1.71 14.70 -1.48
N ALA A 179 -0.70 13.89 -1.83
CA ALA A 179 0.61 14.35 -2.26
C ALA A 179 1.39 13.20 -2.91
N TYR A 180 2.39 13.51 -3.72
CA TYR A 180 3.36 12.52 -4.20
C TYR A 180 4.79 13.05 -4.09
N ARG A 181 5.76 12.16 -4.18
CA ARG A 181 7.18 12.51 -4.09
C ARG A 181 8.04 11.45 -4.75
N TRP A 182 9.02 11.87 -5.54
CA TRP A 182 10.14 11.06 -5.96
C TRP A 182 11.17 10.98 -4.83
N MET A 183 11.59 9.78 -4.46
CA MET A 183 12.55 9.57 -3.37
C MET A 183 13.58 8.50 -3.75
N ARG A 184 14.85 8.81 -3.49
CA ARG A 184 15.92 7.82 -3.60
C ARG A 184 15.79 6.75 -2.53
N PRO A 185 16.10 5.49 -2.84
CA PRO A 185 16.01 4.36 -1.91
C PRO A 185 16.62 4.65 -0.52
N GLY A 186 17.85 5.14 -0.48
CA GLY A 186 18.51 5.46 0.82
C GLY A 186 17.78 6.52 1.65
N ASN A 187 17.00 7.42 1.03
CA ASN A 187 16.16 8.37 1.76
C ASN A 187 14.89 7.68 2.29
N ILE A 188 14.30 6.77 1.50
CA ILE A 188 13.17 5.95 1.92
C ILE A 188 13.54 5.18 3.17
N GLN A 189 14.64 4.41 3.15
CA GLN A 189 15.12 3.63 4.29
C GLN A 189 15.32 4.48 5.54
N ARG A 190 16.02 5.62 5.41
CA ARG A 190 16.23 6.53 6.55
C ARG A 190 14.93 7.07 7.12
N THR A 191 13.95 7.36 6.24
CA THR A 191 12.64 7.88 6.67
C THR A 191 11.80 6.79 7.32
N LEU A 192 11.77 5.59 6.76
CA LEU A 192 11.11 4.42 7.38
C LEU A 192 11.63 4.15 8.80
N THR A 193 12.96 4.22 8.98
CA THR A 193 13.58 4.02 10.30
C THR A 193 13.23 5.13 11.29
N ARG A 194 13.19 6.40 10.85
CA ARG A 194 12.97 7.55 11.73
C ARG A 194 11.51 7.88 11.98
N ARG A 195 10.67 7.60 11.03
CA ARG A 195 9.24 7.94 11.03
C ARG A 195 8.41 6.78 10.49
N PRO A 196 8.46 5.61 11.14
CA PRO A 196 7.67 4.44 10.75
C PRO A 196 6.17 4.76 10.74
N ASP A 197 5.73 5.66 11.62
CA ASP A 197 4.37 6.17 11.74
C ASP A 197 3.84 6.90 10.49
N TRP A 198 4.70 7.27 9.56
CA TRP A 198 4.30 7.96 8.33
C TRP A 198 3.84 7.03 7.21
N PHE A 199 4.13 5.74 7.32
CA PHE A 199 3.99 4.80 6.20
C PHE A 199 2.91 3.75 6.46
N THR A 200 2.35 3.25 5.35
CA THR A 200 1.44 2.12 5.39
C THR A 200 2.19 0.84 5.77
N PRO A 201 1.54 -0.13 6.46
CA PRO A 201 2.21 -1.37 6.89
C PRO A 201 2.86 -2.14 5.75
N TRP A 202 2.16 -2.33 4.64
CA TRP A 202 2.68 -3.08 3.48
C TRP A 202 3.88 -2.42 2.81
N PHE A 203 4.07 -1.09 2.96
CA PHE A 203 5.18 -0.41 2.33
C PHE A 203 6.54 -0.80 2.93
N PHE A 204 6.59 -1.25 4.17
CA PHE A 204 7.81 -1.78 4.77
C PHE A 204 8.32 -2.99 3.99
N GLU A 205 7.43 -3.93 3.65
CA GLU A 205 7.78 -5.12 2.87
C GLU A 205 8.22 -4.77 1.45
N LEU A 206 7.50 -3.84 0.82
CA LEU A 206 7.81 -3.38 -0.54
C LEU A 206 9.13 -2.59 -0.62
N ALA A 207 9.46 -1.84 0.41
CA ALA A 207 10.72 -1.10 0.48
C ALA A 207 11.91 -2.05 0.60
N ASP A 208 11.81 -3.12 1.39
CA ASP A 208 12.86 -4.14 1.53
C ASP A 208 13.08 -4.92 0.24
N MET A 209 12.03 -5.20 -0.53
CA MET A 209 12.13 -5.86 -1.84
C MET A 209 12.99 -5.07 -2.83
N HIS A 210 12.86 -3.75 -2.83
CA HIS A 210 13.65 -2.88 -3.71
C HIS A 210 15.15 -2.93 -3.38
N TYR A 211 15.51 -3.19 -2.12
CA TYR A 211 16.91 -3.33 -1.70
C TYR A 211 17.50 -4.73 -1.94
N ALA A 212 16.66 -5.78 -2.00
CA ALA A 212 17.13 -7.16 -2.06
C ALA A 212 17.54 -7.65 -3.44
N GLY A 213 17.38 -6.88 -4.52
CA GLY A 213 17.80 -7.40 -5.82
C GLY A 213 17.24 -6.75 -7.09
N PHE A 214 16.43 -5.72 -7.00
CA PHE A 214 16.13 -4.92 -8.18
C PHE A 214 17.27 -3.93 -8.43
N ALA A 215 18.40 -4.43 -8.95
CA ALA A 215 19.36 -3.59 -9.64
C ALA A 215 18.60 -2.95 -10.81
N LEU A 216 18.28 -1.66 -10.68
CA LEU A 216 17.74 -0.89 -11.78
C LEU A 216 18.70 -1.02 -12.97
N PRO A 217 18.23 -1.27 -14.20
CA PRO A 217 19.10 -1.20 -15.36
C PRO A 217 19.66 0.23 -15.40
N GLY A 218 20.98 0.38 -15.19
CA GLY A 218 21.69 1.66 -15.27
C GLY A 218 22.23 2.26 -13.96
N ALA A 219 22.31 1.51 -12.87
CA ALA A 219 23.02 1.91 -11.66
C ALA A 219 24.44 1.28 -11.65
N ASP A 220 25.31 1.78 -12.51
CA ASP A 220 26.77 1.64 -12.45
C ASP A 220 27.40 2.95 -11.95
#